data_4cc8e4f84d50d65dfe98abfbb7e12ca6
#
_entry.id   4cc8e4f84d50d65dfe98abfbb7e12ca6
#
_cell.length_a   1.000
_cell.length_b   1.000
_cell.length_c   1.000
_cell.angle_alpha   90.00
_cell.angle_beta   90.00
_cell.angle_gamma   90.00
#
_symmetry.space_group_name_H-M   'P 1'
#
loop_
_entity.id
_entity.type
_entity.pdbx_description
1 polymer ?
#
loop_
_entity_poly.entity_id
_entity_poly.type
_entity_poly.pdbx_seq_one_letter_code
_entity_poly.pdbx_strand_id
1 'polypeptide(L)'
;MFENVDCVVIGAGVVGLACARALAIEGREVIILEQADAIGTETSSRHSEVIHAGIYYEPGSLKAKFCVEGKIKMYRFMEERGIPFKKLGKLIVATSEDQISALNQIKQRAEQNGVMDLELLSHNEVIAREPDLRCITALWSPSTGVADSHSYMLGLQGDAESNGAMLAFFAPVQSAELQNDGICLNVGGNDPMQLKAKTVINAAGLHTQKLTHEFKGFPKEKIPVWHYCKGNYYSLSGCKAPFTSLIYPAPEEAGLGVHLTLDLAGQARFGPDVEWIDEINYDVDPKRSDSFYAAVRKYWPGLPDNSLQPGYSGIRPKIQAPGEPATDYVIQGPRDHGICLLYTSPSPRDS
;
A
#
# COMPACT_ATOMS: atom_id res chain seq x y z
N MET A 1 -35.88 -0.28 -12.94
CA MET A 1 -35.45 0.56 -14.09
C MET A 1 -33.97 0.90 -13.86
N PHE A 2 -33.10 0.68 -14.86
CA PHE A 2 -31.69 1.02 -14.71
C PHE A 2 -31.52 2.54 -14.92
N GLU A 3 -30.72 3.13 -14.03
CA GLU A 3 -30.19 4.47 -14.24
C GLU A 3 -28.89 4.36 -15.04
N ASN A 4 -28.81 5.11 -16.15
CA ASN A 4 -27.64 5.09 -17.02
C ASN A 4 -26.59 6.07 -16.51
N VAL A 5 -25.36 5.58 -16.37
CA VAL A 5 -24.21 6.36 -15.91
C VAL A 5 -23.01 6.11 -16.83
N ASP A 6 -22.07 7.03 -16.89
CA ASP A 6 -20.90 6.86 -17.74
C ASP A 6 -19.85 5.96 -17.06
N CYS A 7 -19.42 6.30 -15.85
CA CYS A 7 -18.42 5.54 -15.11
C CYS A 7 -18.86 5.22 -13.68
N VAL A 8 -18.64 3.99 -13.26
CA VAL A 8 -18.76 3.58 -11.86
C VAL A 8 -17.40 3.09 -11.34
N VAL A 9 -17.00 3.61 -10.19
CA VAL A 9 -15.83 3.14 -9.44
C VAL A 9 -16.33 2.45 -8.17
N ILE A 10 -15.97 1.19 -8.00
CA ILE A 10 -16.35 0.38 -6.83
C ILE A 10 -15.22 0.45 -5.80
N GLY A 11 -15.52 1.02 -4.64
CA GLY A 11 -14.60 1.22 -3.52
C GLY A 11 -13.97 2.61 -3.47
N ALA A 12 -14.06 3.26 -2.32
CA ALA A 12 -13.47 4.57 -2.02
C ALA A 12 -12.14 4.46 -1.23
N GLY A 13 -11.36 3.41 -1.48
CA GLY A 13 -9.96 3.35 -1.09
C GLY A 13 -9.10 4.25 -1.97
N VAL A 14 -7.82 4.40 -1.62
CA VAL A 14 -6.87 5.29 -2.32
C VAL A 14 -6.83 5.06 -3.84
N VAL A 15 -6.94 3.80 -4.28
CA VAL A 15 -6.90 3.45 -5.70
C VAL A 15 -8.19 3.88 -6.40
N GLY A 16 -9.35 3.57 -5.82
CA GLY A 16 -10.65 3.98 -6.37
C GLY A 16 -10.76 5.49 -6.48
N LEU A 17 -10.38 6.22 -5.42
CA LEU A 17 -10.38 7.69 -5.41
C LEU A 17 -9.43 8.27 -6.47
N ALA A 18 -8.24 7.69 -6.64
CA ALA A 18 -7.30 8.14 -7.68
C ALA A 18 -7.83 7.90 -9.10
N CYS A 19 -8.48 6.75 -9.34
CA CYS A 19 -9.12 6.44 -10.62
C CYS A 19 -10.31 7.38 -10.90
N ALA A 20 -11.18 7.58 -9.91
CA ALA A 20 -12.33 8.47 -10.03
C ALA A 20 -11.89 9.90 -10.33
N ARG A 21 -10.88 10.40 -9.59
CA ARG A 21 -10.28 11.70 -9.85
C ARG A 21 -9.77 11.82 -11.30
N ALA A 22 -9.02 10.84 -11.77
CA ALA A 22 -8.47 10.87 -13.12
C ALA A 22 -9.58 10.93 -14.19
N LEU A 23 -10.63 10.12 -14.03
CA LEU A 23 -11.78 10.11 -14.94
C LEU A 23 -12.58 11.43 -14.89
N ALA A 24 -12.81 11.97 -13.69
CA ALA A 24 -13.55 13.21 -13.52
C ALA A 24 -12.82 14.41 -14.14
N ILE A 25 -11.50 14.50 -13.98
CA ILE A 25 -10.65 15.54 -14.61
C ILE A 25 -10.72 15.46 -16.15
N GLU A 26 -10.87 14.26 -16.72
CA GLU A 26 -11.08 14.06 -18.17
C GLU A 26 -12.53 14.35 -18.60
N GLY A 27 -13.36 14.88 -17.70
CA GLY A 27 -14.75 15.28 -18.00
C GLY A 27 -15.73 14.12 -18.06
N ARG A 28 -15.39 12.94 -17.50
CA ARG A 28 -16.30 11.80 -17.40
C ARG A 28 -17.26 12.00 -16.23
N GLU A 29 -18.50 11.57 -16.38
CA GLU A 29 -19.44 11.43 -15.27
C GLU A 29 -19.04 10.20 -14.43
N VAL A 30 -18.73 10.40 -13.15
CA VAL A 30 -18.21 9.33 -12.27
C VAL A 30 -19.06 9.21 -11.02
N ILE A 31 -19.50 7.98 -10.73
CA ILE A 31 -20.09 7.60 -9.45
C ILE A 31 -19.14 6.65 -8.72
N ILE A 32 -18.79 7.00 -7.49
CA ILE A 32 -17.99 6.15 -6.59
C ILE A 32 -18.96 5.48 -5.62
N LEU A 33 -18.94 4.15 -5.56
CA LEU A 33 -19.77 3.35 -4.66
C LEU A 33 -18.91 2.75 -3.55
N GLU A 34 -19.17 3.15 -2.31
CA GLU A 34 -18.46 2.66 -1.13
C GLU A 34 -19.45 1.91 -0.19
N GLN A 35 -19.06 0.72 0.24
CA GLN A 35 -19.91 -0.08 1.14
C GLN A 35 -19.93 0.43 2.58
N ALA A 36 -18.84 1.08 3.02
CA ALA A 36 -18.70 1.62 4.36
C ALA A 36 -19.31 3.03 4.49
N ASP A 37 -19.20 3.59 5.66
CA ASP A 37 -19.64 4.97 6.02
C ASP A 37 -18.56 6.04 5.78
N ALA A 38 -17.35 5.61 5.40
CA ALA A 38 -16.21 6.50 5.18
C ALA A 38 -15.25 5.97 4.10
N ILE A 39 -14.39 6.84 3.59
CA ILE A 39 -13.34 6.48 2.65
C ILE A 39 -12.21 5.71 3.35
N GLY A 40 -11.55 4.81 2.63
CA GLY A 40 -10.29 4.19 3.04
C GLY A 40 -10.33 3.34 4.31
N THR A 41 -11.46 2.76 4.67
CA THR A 41 -11.70 2.07 5.95
C THR A 41 -10.89 0.78 6.16
N GLU A 42 -10.31 0.21 5.10
CA GLU A 42 -9.56 -1.05 5.16
C GLU A 42 -8.06 -0.84 4.84
N THR A 43 -7.54 -1.49 3.81
CA THR A 43 -6.12 -1.50 3.45
C THR A 43 -5.52 -0.09 3.32
N SER A 44 -6.29 0.88 2.82
CA SER A 44 -5.81 2.26 2.58
C SER A 44 -5.55 3.07 3.85
N SER A 45 -6.03 2.64 5.02
CA SER A 45 -5.75 3.26 6.32
C SER A 45 -4.88 2.38 7.24
N ARG A 46 -4.51 1.17 6.79
CA ARG A 46 -3.86 0.16 7.62
C ARG A 46 -2.49 -0.24 7.07
N HIS A 47 -1.63 0.75 6.88
CA HIS A 47 -0.28 0.59 6.36
C HIS A 47 0.69 1.55 7.08
N SER A 48 1.96 1.54 6.71
CA SER A 48 3.00 2.32 7.39
C SER A 48 3.12 3.77 6.93
N GLU A 49 2.30 4.23 5.99
CA GLU A 49 2.29 5.59 5.44
C GLU A 49 3.60 6.02 4.75
N VAL A 50 4.44 5.06 4.40
CA VAL A 50 5.74 5.31 3.78
C VAL A 50 5.59 5.54 2.29
N ILE A 51 6.16 6.64 1.82
CA ILE A 51 6.35 6.94 0.40
C ILE A 51 7.63 6.25 -0.04
N HIS A 52 7.48 5.13 -0.75
CA HIS A 52 8.60 4.30 -1.19
C HIS A 52 9.33 4.89 -2.40
N ALA A 53 10.64 4.68 -2.46
CA ALA A 53 11.46 5.18 -3.57
C ALA A 53 11.46 4.29 -4.83
N GLY A 54 10.97 3.03 -4.75
CA GLY A 54 10.97 2.10 -5.89
C GLY A 54 12.24 1.26 -6.03
N ILE A 55 12.93 1.00 -4.92
CA ILE A 55 14.30 0.44 -4.91
C ILE A 55 14.37 -1.08 -4.92
N TYR A 56 13.27 -1.78 -4.59
CA TYR A 56 13.30 -3.23 -4.39
C TYR A 56 12.75 -4.04 -5.56
N TYR A 57 12.06 -3.39 -6.51
CA TYR A 57 11.28 -4.09 -7.52
C TYR A 57 12.11 -4.58 -8.68
N GLU A 58 11.64 -5.66 -9.30
CA GLU A 58 12.21 -6.19 -10.51
C GLU A 58 12.14 -5.15 -11.63
N PRO A 59 13.27 -4.87 -12.31
CA PRO A 59 13.31 -3.90 -13.40
C PRO A 59 12.32 -4.27 -14.52
N GLY A 60 11.60 -3.25 -15.02
CA GLY A 60 10.57 -3.42 -16.04
C GLY A 60 9.20 -3.84 -15.52
N SER A 61 9.06 -4.17 -14.22
CA SER A 61 7.77 -4.48 -13.60
C SER A 61 6.88 -3.22 -13.47
N LEU A 62 5.56 -3.45 -13.42
CA LEU A 62 4.61 -2.37 -13.11
C LEU A 62 4.85 -1.79 -11.73
N LYS A 63 5.25 -2.62 -10.76
CA LYS A 63 5.63 -2.17 -9.42
C LYS A 63 6.78 -1.17 -9.45
N ALA A 64 7.87 -1.48 -10.19
CA ALA A 64 9.00 -0.57 -10.34
C ALA A 64 8.56 0.75 -10.97
N LYS A 65 7.88 0.68 -12.12
CA LYS A 65 7.40 1.84 -12.86
C LYS A 65 6.49 2.72 -12.00
N PHE A 66 5.42 2.14 -11.45
CA PHE A 66 4.43 2.93 -10.72
C PHE A 66 4.93 3.45 -9.38
N CYS A 67 5.87 2.75 -8.72
CA CYS A 67 6.45 3.26 -7.48
C CYS A 67 7.34 4.47 -7.74
N VAL A 68 8.20 4.42 -8.74
CA VAL A 68 9.10 5.53 -9.09
C VAL A 68 8.32 6.75 -9.57
N GLU A 69 7.44 6.57 -10.56
CA GLU A 69 6.61 7.65 -11.08
C GLU A 69 5.61 8.16 -10.03
N GLY A 70 5.00 7.24 -9.29
CA GLY A 70 4.01 7.53 -8.26
C GLY A 70 4.59 8.37 -7.12
N LYS A 71 5.81 8.07 -6.67
CA LYS A 71 6.52 8.87 -5.67
C LYS A 71 6.58 10.34 -6.09
N ILE A 72 7.02 10.61 -7.31
CA ILE A 72 7.16 11.98 -7.83
C ILE A 72 5.79 12.69 -7.89
N LYS A 73 4.80 12.01 -8.46
CA LYS A 73 3.43 12.54 -8.58
C LYS A 73 2.80 12.77 -7.20
N MET A 74 3.03 11.86 -6.25
CA MET A 74 2.48 11.94 -4.90
C MET A 74 3.06 13.13 -4.12
N TYR A 75 4.39 13.33 -4.14
CA TYR A 75 5.01 14.50 -3.50
C TYR A 75 4.48 15.81 -4.09
N ARG A 76 4.44 15.92 -5.42
CA ARG A 76 3.91 17.09 -6.11
C ARG A 76 2.44 17.35 -5.73
N PHE A 77 1.60 16.33 -5.77
CA PHE A 77 0.19 16.44 -5.43
C PHE A 77 -0.02 16.93 -3.98
N MET A 78 0.74 16.39 -3.03
CA MET A 78 0.67 16.80 -1.63
C MET A 78 1.15 18.23 -1.42
N GLU A 79 2.25 18.61 -2.06
CA GLU A 79 2.80 19.97 -1.98
C GLU A 79 1.82 21.00 -2.54
N GLU A 80 1.23 20.75 -3.72
CA GLU A 80 0.23 21.63 -4.36
C GLU A 80 -1.04 21.82 -3.51
N ARG A 81 -1.35 20.90 -2.60
CA ARG A 81 -2.58 20.90 -1.77
C ARG A 81 -2.35 21.12 -0.29
N GLY A 82 -1.12 21.36 0.11
CA GLY A 82 -0.77 21.53 1.53
C GLY A 82 -1.02 20.26 2.38
N ILE A 83 -0.98 19.08 1.77
CA ILE A 83 -1.13 17.81 2.48
C ILE A 83 0.16 17.49 3.22
N PRO A 84 0.11 17.16 4.52
CA PRO A 84 1.31 16.92 5.31
C PRO A 84 2.11 15.71 4.83
N PHE A 85 3.41 15.91 4.66
CA PHE A 85 4.40 14.85 4.43
C PHE A 85 5.77 15.26 4.96
N LYS A 86 6.66 14.29 5.15
CA LYS A 86 8.07 14.51 5.49
C LYS A 86 8.98 13.60 4.69
N LYS A 87 10.05 14.13 4.10
CA LYS A 87 11.14 13.36 3.49
C LYS A 87 12.15 13.00 4.57
N LEU A 88 11.84 11.99 5.37
CA LEU A 88 12.69 11.54 6.46
C LEU A 88 13.92 10.77 5.98
N GLY A 89 13.86 10.25 4.76
CA GLY A 89 14.83 9.29 4.27
C GLY A 89 14.71 7.93 4.93
N LYS A 90 15.49 6.97 4.43
CA LYS A 90 15.51 5.60 4.94
C LYS A 90 16.92 5.05 4.89
N LEU A 91 17.36 4.45 5.98
CA LEU A 91 18.56 3.63 6.07
C LEU A 91 18.19 2.16 5.93
N ILE A 92 18.76 1.47 4.95
CA ILE A 92 18.71 0.02 4.84
C ILE A 92 20.03 -0.49 5.42
N VAL A 93 19.97 -1.13 6.60
CA VAL A 93 21.14 -1.39 7.43
C VAL A 93 21.61 -2.84 7.32
N ALA A 94 22.91 -3.03 7.11
CA ALA A 94 23.58 -4.31 7.28
C ALA A 94 24.15 -4.41 8.71
N THR A 95 23.69 -5.38 9.47
CA THR A 95 24.17 -5.66 10.83
C THR A 95 25.24 -6.75 10.88
N SER A 96 25.48 -7.43 9.75
CA SER A 96 26.51 -8.45 9.54
C SER A 96 27.13 -8.32 8.14
N GLU A 97 28.33 -8.87 7.94
CA GLU A 97 29.08 -8.72 6.68
C GLU A 97 28.41 -9.41 5.48
N ASP A 98 27.75 -10.53 5.71
CA ASP A 98 27.02 -11.29 4.67
C ASP A 98 25.87 -10.49 4.05
N GLN A 99 25.32 -9.51 4.76
CA GLN A 99 24.25 -8.62 4.28
C GLN A 99 24.74 -7.50 3.34
N ILE A 100 26.04 -7.22 3.27
CA ILE A 100 26.60 -6.14 2.42
C ILE A 100 26.31 -6.38 0.94
N SER A 101 26.40 -7.64 0.51
CA SER A 101 26.09 -8.00 -0.89
C SER A 101 24.64 -7.68 -1.26
N ALA A 102 23.70 -7.87 -0.34
CA ALA A 102 22.29 -7.53 -0.55
C ALA A 102 22.07 -6.01 -0.73
N LEU A 103 22.79 -5.17 0.04
CA LEU A 103 22.71 -3.71 -0.15
C LEU A 103 23.20 -3.28 -1.56
N ASN A 104 24.27 -3.88 -2.04
CA ASN A 104 24.78 -3.59 -3.38
C ASN A 104 23.79 -4.04 -4.48
N GLN A 105 23.15 -5.18 -4.31
CA GLN A 105 22.11 -5.66 -5.24
C GLN A 105 20.89 -4.72 -5.24
N ILE A 106 20.45 -4.25 -4.07
CA ILE A 106 19.36 -3.27 -3.96
C ILE A 106 19.74 -1.98 -4.70
N LYS A 107 20.97 -1.49 -4.52
CA LYS A 107 21.45 -0.28 -5.20
C LYS A 107 21.46 -0.44 -6.72
N GLN A 108 22.01 -1.55 -7.24
CA GLN A 108 22.01 -1.84 -8.67
C GLN A 108 20.60 -1.94 -9.25
N ARG A 109 19.69 -2.62 -8.54
CA ARG A 109 18.28 -2.74 -8.95
C ARG A 109 17.57 -1.37 -8.96
N ALA A 110 17.85 -0.55 -7.96
CA ALA A 110 17.30 0.80 -7.87
C ALA A 110 17.77 1.67 -9.07
N GLU A 111 19.06 1.61 -9.43
CA GLU A 111 19.62 2.31 -10.58
C GLU A 111 18.96 1.86 -11.89
N GLN A 112 18.71 0.56 -12.07
CA GLN A 112 17.98 0.03 -13.22
C GLN A 112 16.52 0.52 -13.28
N ASN A 113 15.93 0.82 -12.14
CA ASN A 113 14.60 1.40 -12.02
C ASN A 113 14.58 2.94 -12.16
N GLY A 114 15.74 3.58 -12.38
CA GLY A 114 15.87 5.02 -12.50
C GLY A 114 15.95 5.77 -11.17
N VAL A 115 16.20 5.07 -10.05
CA VAL A 115 16.42 5.67 -8.73
C VAL A 115 17.92 5.85 -8.53
N MET A 116 18.41 7.08 -8.77
CA MET A 116 19.84 7.39 -8.82
C MET A 116 20.37 8.06 -7.56
N ASP A 117 19.54 8.28 -6.55
CA ASP A 117 19.85 9.05 -5.35
C ASP A 117 20.27 8.19 -4.14
N LEU A 118 20.54 6.89 -4.35
CA LEU A 118 20.97 6.00 -3.28
C LEU A 118 22.47 6.14 -3.00
N GLU A 119 22.81 6.24 -1.72
CA GLU A 119 24.20 6.38 -1.24
C GLU A 119 24.56 5.22 -0.30
N LEU A 120 25.69 4.55 -0.56
CA LEU A 120 26.24 3.58 0.38
C LEU A 120 27.05 4.34 1.43
N LEU A 121 26.65 4.25 2.69
CA LEU A 121 27.28 4.92 3.81
C LEU A 121 28.18 3.98 4.60
N SER A 122 29.37 4.43 4.97
CA SER A 122 30.24 3.75 5.92
C SER A 122 29.65 3.76 7.34
N HIS A 123 30.13 2.91 8.21
CA HIS A 123 29.75 2.88 9.62
C HIS A 123 29.79 4.28 10.26
N ASN A 124 30.90 5.02 10.07
CA ASN A 124 31.08 6.34 10.69
C ASN A 124 30.04 7.36 10.20
N GLU A 125 29.70 7.34 8.91
CA GLU A 125 28.66 8.22 8.34
C GLU A 125 27.27 7.89 8.88
N VAL A 126 26.99 6.59 9.09
CA VAL A 126 25.71 6.16 9.68
C VAL A 126 25.62 6.59 11.14
N ILE A 127 26.67 6.35 11.95
CA ILE A 127 26.65 6.72 13.37
C ILE A 127 26.63 8.25 13.58
N ALA A 128 27.26 9.01 12.68
CA ALA A 128 27.14 10.48 12.69
C ALA A 128 25.70 10.96 12.45
N ARG A 129 24.90 10.19 11.73
CA ARG A 129 23.49 10.50 11.43
C ARG A 129 22.55 9.97 12.49
N GLU A 130 22.75 8.71 12.90
CA GLU A 130 21.91 7.96 13.85
C GLU A 130 22.80 7.26 14.90
N PRO A 131 23.20 7.96 15.99
CA PRO A 131 24.21 7.46 16.93
C PRO A 131 23.85 6.16 17.66
N ASP A 132 22.56 5.90 17.86
CA ASP A 132 22.06 4.71 18.56
C ASP A 132 21.90 3.49 17.63
N LEU A 133 22.19 3.65 16.33
CA LEU A 133 22.02 2.60 15.34
C LEU A 133 23.24 1.67 15.31
N ARG A 134 22.99 0.38 15.45
CA ARG A 134 24.03 -0.66 15.31
C ARG A 134 24.00 -1.22 13.89
N CYS A 135 25.04 -0.95 13.12
CA CYS A 135 25.24 -1.53 11.78
C CYS A 135 26.72 -1.56 11.40
N ILE A 136 27.06 -2.28 10.35
CA ILE A 136 28.38 -2.27 9.70
C ILE A 136 28.41 -1.19 8.61
N THR A 137 27.36 -1.12 7.81
CA THR A 137 27.17 -0.17 6.71
C THR A 137 25.67 -0.02 6.45
N ALA A 138 25.28 0.99 5.71
CA ALA A 138 23.88 1.17 5.31
C ALA A 138 23.76 1.77 3.90
N LEU A 139 22.63 1.49 3.25
CA LEU A 139 22.23 2.16 2.02
C LEU A 139 21.22 3.25 2.38
N TRP A 140 21.57 4.50 2.09
CA TRP A 140 20.71 5.67 2.33
C TRP A 140 19.82 5.96 1.13
N SER A 141 18.51 6.11 1.38
CA SER A 141 17.49 6.48 0.38
C SER A 141 16.84 7.81 0.79
N PRO A 142 17.36 8.95 0.31
CA PRO A 142 16.92 10.29 0.74
C PRO A 142 15.50 10.64 0.29
N SER A 143 15.03 10.09 -0.82
CA SER A 143 13.71 10.39 -1.38
C SER A 143 12.57 9.56 -0.77
N THR A 144 12.87 8.66 0.16
CA THR A 144 11.84 7.99 0.97
C THR A 144 11.26 8.95 1.99
N GLY A 145 9.95 8.90 2.21
CA GLY A 145 9.29 9.75 3.19
C GLY A 145 8.06 9.11 3.81
N VAL A 146 7.33 9.91 4.56
CA VAL A 146 6.04 9.55 5.16
C VAL A 146 5.00 10.62 4.84
N ALA A 147 3.74 10.23 4.72
CA ALA A 147 2.63 11.10 4.38
C ALA A 147 1.45 10.89 5.32
N ASP A 148 0.61 11.91 5.46
CA ASP A 148 -0.75 11.76 5.96
C ASP A 148 -1.61 11.10 4.87
N SER A 149 -1.80 9.79 4.97
CA SER A 149 -2.54 9.02 3.98
C SER A 149 -4.03 9.37 3.96
N HIS A 150 -4.60 9.75 5.10
CA HIS A 150 -5.99 10.17 5.17
C HIS A 150 -6.21 11.51 4.46
N SER A 151 -5.39 12.51 4.77
CA SER A 151 -5.42 13.81 4.06
C SER A 151 -5.15 13.66 2.57
N TYR A 152 -4.28 12.70 2.18
CA TYR A 152 -4.04 12.39 0.78
C TYR A 152 -5.30 11.86 0.08
N MET A 153 -6.03 10.94 0.71
CA MET A 153 -7.29 10.42 0.18
C MET A 153 -8.38 11.50 0.13
N LEU A 154 -8.49 12.36 1.14
CA LEU A 154 -9.41 13.51 1.13
C LEU A 154 -9.08 14.48 -0.02
N GLY A 155 -7.80 14.71 -0.30
CA GLY A 155 -7.37 15.53 -1.44
C GLY A 155 -7.78 14.91 -2.79
N LEU A 156 -7.67 13.58 -2.94
CA LEU A 156 -8.13 12.88 -4.14
C LEU A 156 -9.65 12.95 -4.30
N GLN A 157 -10.39 12.74 -3.19
CA GLN A 157 -11.84 12.87 -3.15
C GLN A 157 -12.29 14.29 -3.55
N GLY A 158 -11.74 15.30 -2.88
CA GLY A 158 -12.09 16.70 -3.14
C GLY A 158 -11.83 17.12 -4.58
N ASP A 159 -10.72 16.68 -5.19
CA ASP A 159 -10.46 16.90 -6.62
C ASP A 159 -11.49 16.19 -7.51
N ALA A 160 -11.85 14.94 -7.20
CA ALA A 160 -12.84 14.19 -7.96
C ALA A 160 -14.20 14.88 -7.91
N GLU A 161 -14.67 15.23 -6.72
CA GLU A 161 -15.97 15.91 -6.50
C GLU A 161 -16.00 17.32 -7.14
N SER A 162 -14.91 18.08 -7.05
CA SER A 162 -14.78 19.39 -7.70
C SER A 162 -14.84 19.32 -9.23
N ASN A 163 -14.57 18.14 -9.81
CA ASN A 163 -14.72 17.85 -11.23
C ASN A 163 -16.00 17.05 -11.55
N GLY A 164 -16.96 17.02 -10.63
CA GLY A 164 -18.30 16.47 -10.86
C GLY A 164 -18.48 14.99 -10.51
N ALA A 165 -17.51 14.32 -9.89
CA ALA A 165 -17.74 12.98 -9.38
C ALA A 165 -18.67 13.00 -8.17
N MET A 166 -19.46 11.93 -8.02
CA MET A 166 -20.36 11.72 -6.88
C MET A 166 -19.89 10.53 -6.07
N LEU A 167 -19.87 10.65 -4.73
CA LEU A 167 -19.54 9.55 -3.82
C LEU A 167 -20.78 9.16 -3.02
N ALA A 168 -21.13 7.86 -3.09
CA ALA A 168 -22.20 7.26 -2.32
C ALA A 168 -21.62 6.28 -1.30
N PHE A 169 -21.89 6.53 -0.03
CA PHE A 169 -21.61 5.61 1.08
C PHE A 169 -22.77 4.65 1.33
N PHE A 170 -22.52 3.57 2.08
CA PHE A 170 -23.50 2.51 2.35
C PHE A 170 -24.10 1.93 1.06
N ALA A 171 -23.33 1.93 -0.01
CA ALA A 171 -23.73 1.52 -1.35
C ALA A 171 -22.91 0.30 -1.85
N PRO A 172 -23.04 -0.87 -1.20
CA PRO A 172 -22.29 -2.07 -1.59
C PRO A 172 -22.77 -2.57 -2.95
N VAL A 173 -21.84 -2.74 -3.88
CA VAL A 173 -22.12 -3.47 -5.11
C VAL A 173 -22.22 -4.96 -4.80
N GLN A 174 -23.35 -5.56 -5.07
CA GLN A 174 -23.64 -6.96 -4.76
C GLN A 174 -23.32 -7.89 -5.93
N SER A 175 -23.61 -7.45 -7.14
CA SER A 175 -23.37 -8.21 -8.37
C SER A 175 -23.35 -7.30 -9.58
N ALA A 176 -22.87 -7.83 -10.70
CA ALA A 176 -22.95 -7.18 -12.01
C ALA A 176 -23.29 -8.18 -13.12
N GLU A 177 -23.81 -7.66 -14.24
CA GLU A 177 -24.02 -8.42 -15.47
C GLU A 177 -23.43 -7.66 -16.65
N LEU A 178 -22.53 -8.32 -17.39
CA LEU A 178 -21.95 -7.80 -18.61
C LEU A 178 -22.97 -7.91 -19.73
N GLN A 179 -23.28 -6.79 -20.38
CA GLN A 179 -24.15 -6.72 -21.55
C GLN A 179 -23.41 -6.07 -22.72
N ASN A 180 -23.93 -6.24 -23.93
CA ASN A 180 -23.30 -5.69 -25.14
C ASN A 180 -23.19 -4.15 -25.14
N ASP A 181 -24.05 -3.47 -24.41
CA ASP A 181 -24.20 -2.01 -24.38
C ASP A 181 -23.87 -1.39 -23.02
N GLY A 182 -23.27 -2.16 -22.10
CA GLY A 182 -22.84 -1.69 -20.79
C GLY A 182 -22.79 -2.78 -19.74
N ILE A 183 -22.55 -2.38 -18.51
CA ILE A 183 -22.43 -3.24 -17.34
C ILE A 183 -23.54 -2.87 -16.38
N CYS A 184 -24.45 -3.81 -16.11
CA CYS A 184 -25.53 -3.63 -15.17
C CYS A 184 -25.08 -4.01 -13.77
N LEU A 185 -25.16 -3.07 -12.82
CA LEU A 185 -24.75 -3.23 -11.43
C LEU A 185 -25.99 -3.28 -10.54
N ASN A 186 -26.01 -4.23 -9.61
CA ASN A 186 -26.98 -4.25 -8.50
C ASN A 186 -26.28 -3.68 -7.26
N VAL A 187 -26.76 -2.54 -6.81
CA VAL A 187 -26.27 -1.86 -5.61
C VAL A 187 -27.27 -2.09 -4.50
N GLY A 188 -26.77 -2.57 -3.37
CA GLY A 188 -27.55 -2.78 -2.14
C GLY A 188 -27.45 -1.58 -1.19
N GLY A 189 -27.61 -1.86 0.10
CA GLY A 189 -27.50 -0.85 1.15
C GLY A 189 -28.81 -0.15 1.49
N ASN A 190 -28.70 1.10 1.97
CA ASN A 190 -29.85 1.85 2.47
C ASN A 190 -30.84 2.24 1.35
N ASP A 191 -30.30 2.56 0.17
CA ASP A 191 -31.07 2.95 -1.02
C ASP A 191 -30.70 2.02 -2.20
N PRO A 192 -31.27 0.80 -2.25
CA PRO A 192 -30.96 -0.15 -3.31
C PRO A 192 -31.33 0.38 -4.69
N MET A 193 -30.38 0.25 -5.64
CA MET A 193 -30.58 0.74 -7.00
C MET A 193 -29.94 -0.17 -8.04
N GLN A 194 -30.32 0.04 -9.30
CA GLN A 194 -29.71 -0.63 -10.44
C GLN A 194 -29.10 0.41 -11.38
N LEU A 195 -27.80 0.31 -11.60
CA LEU A 195 -27.06 1.20 -12.49
C LEU A 195 -26.64 0.45 -13.76
N LYS A 196 -26.65 1.12 -14.89
CA LYS A 196 -26.07 0.64 -16.14
C LYS A 196 -24.93 1.57 -16.54
N ALA A 197 -23.69 1.10 -16.38
CA ALA A 197 -22.49 1.86 -16.62
C ALA A 197 -21.81 1.47 -17.93
N LYS A 198 -21.24 2.45 -18.66
CA LYS A 198 -20.35 2.17 -19.81
C LYS A 198 -19.00 1.65 -19.39
N THR A 199 -18.50 2.13 -18.24
CA THR A 199 -17.19 1.76 -17.67
C THR A 199 -17.36 1.46 -16.20
N VAL A 200 -16.78 0.35 -15.74
CA VAL A 200 -16.70 0.00 -14.31
C VAL A 200 -15.26 -0.21 -13.93
N ILE A 201 -14.84 0.40 -12.82
CA ILE A 201 -13.55 0.15 -12.19
C ILE A 201 -13.78 -0.59 -10.88
N ASN A 202 -13.37 -1.84 -10.79
CA ASN A 202 -13.43 -2.60 -9.57
C ASN A 202 -12.15 -2.36 -8.76
N ALA A 203 -12.23 -1.45 -7.79
CA ALA A 203 -11.18 -1.12 -6.82
C ALA A 203 -11.60 -1.50 -5.38
N ALA A 204 -12.40 -2.57 -5.23
CA ALA A 204 -12.98 -3.02 -3.96
C ALA A 204 -11.98 -3.69 -3.00
N GLY A 205 -10.67 -3.44 -3.16
CA GLY A 205 -9.64 -3.88 -2.22
C GLY A 205 -9.71 -5.38 -1.93
N LEU A 206 -9.77 -5.77 -0.67
CA LEU A 206 -9.83 -7.17 -0.23
C LEU A 206 -11.07 -7.93 -0.75
N HIS A 207 -12.10 -7.24 -1.17
CA HIS A 207 -13.35 -7.83 -1.65
C HIS A 207 -13.41 -8.00 -3.17
N THR A 208 -12.41 -7.51 -3.92
CA THR A 208 -12.41 -7.51 -5.40
C THR A 208 -12.62 -8.90 -5.99
N GLN A 209 -11.91 -9.92 -5.49
CA GLN A 209 -12.05 -11.30 -6.00
C GLN A 209 -13.46 -11.83 -5.79
N LYS A 210 -13.96 -11.78 -4.55
CA LYS A 210 -15.31 -12.26 -4.20
C LYS A 210 -16.36 -11.56 -5.04
N LEU A 211 -16.28 -10.25 -5.15
CA LEU A 211 -17.22 -9.46 -5.95
C LEU A 211 -17.16 -9.83 -7.43
N THR A 212 -15.96 -10.05 -7.99
CA THR A 212 -15.82 -10.42 -9.41
C THR A 212 -16.44 -11.78 -9.73
N HIS A 213 -16.49 -12.72 -8.77
CA HIS A 213 -17.20 -13.98 -8.95
C HIS A 213 -18.71 -13.79 -9.14
N GLU A 214 -19.27 -12.70 -8.64
CA GLU A 214 -20.69 -12.31 -8.78
C GLU A 214 -20.94 -11.52 -10.10
N PHE A 215 -19.92 -11.34 -10.94
CA PHE A 215 -20.06 -10.67 -12.24
C PHE A 215 -20.43 -11.71 -13.30
N LYS A 216 -21.72 -11.74 -13.66
CA LYS A 216 -22.25 -12.61 -14.71
C LYS A 216 -21.71 -12.19 -16.08
N GLY A 217 -21.20 -13.16 -16.82
CA GLY A 217 -20.55 -12.92 -18.11
C GLY A 217 -19.05 -12.63 -18.01
N PHE A 218 -18.50 -12.49 -16.80
CA PHE A 218 -17.05 -12.37 -16.60
C PHE A 218 -16.37 -13.75 -16.67
N PRO A 219 -15.24 -13.90 -17.42
CA PRO A 219 -14.52 -15.18 -17.53
C PRO A 219 -13.89 -15.54 -16.19
N LYS A 220 -14.41 -16.59 -15.53
CA LYS A 220 -14.00 -16.95 -14.16
C LYS A 220 -12.53 -17.39 -14.08
N GLU A 221 -11.99 -17.95 -15.14
CA GLU A 221 -10.58 -18.35 -15.27
C GLU A 221 -9.60 -17.18 -15.28
N LYS A 222 -10.10 -15.96 -15.48
CA LYS A 222 -9.30 -14.72 -15.43
C LYS A 222 -9.31 -14.05 -14.05
N ILE A 223 -10.07 -14.59 -13.11
CA ILE A 223 -10.09 -14.09 -11.74
C ILE A 223 -8.88 -14.65 -10.99
N PRO A 224 -7.88 -13.84 -10.60
CA PRO A 224 -6.75 -14.36 -9.83
C PRO A 224 -7.19 -14.89 -8.46
N VAL A 225 -6.55 -15.96 -8.02
CA VAL A 225 -6.73 -16.45 -6.64
C VAL A 225 -6.00 -15.50 -5.70
N TRP A 226 -6.68 -15.08 -4.63
CA TRP A 226 -6.11 -14.20 -3.62
C TRP A 226 -5.84 -14.94 -2.33
N HIS A 227 -4.75 -14.52 -1.71
CA HIS A 227 -4.37 -14.92 -0.36
C HIS A 227 -4.27 -13.69 0.51
N TYR A 228 -4.72 -13.78 1.76
CA TYR A 228 -4.61 -12.67 2.69
C TYR A 228 -3.31 -12.77 3.49
N CYS A 229 -2.49 -11.73 3.36
CA CYS A 229 -1.23 -11.60 4.10
C CYS A 229 -1.36 -10.44 5.09
N LYS A 230 -1.63 -10.77 6.34
CA LYS A 230 -1.71 -9.81 7.44
C LYS A 230 -0.32 -9.36 7.86
N GLY A 231 -0.19 -8.11 8.22
CA GLY A 231 1.00 -7.53 8.81
C GLY A 231 0.65 -6.81 10.09
N ASN A 232 1.26 -7.24 11.19
CA ASN A 232 1.04 -6.68 12.50
C ASN A 232 2.03 -5.55 12.78
N TYR A 233 1.56 -4.49 13.42
CA TYR A 233 2.38 -3.35 13.84
C TYR A 233 2.33 -3.16 15.34
N TYR A 234 3.50 -2.80 15.90
CA TYR A 234 3.64 -2.45 17.32
C TYR A 234 4.11 -1.02 17.44
N SER A 235 3.55 -0.30 18.39
CA SER A 235 3.93 1.07 18.72
C SER A 235 4.93 1.08 19.87
N LEU A 236 5.87 2.03 19.84
CA LEU A 236 6.77 2.27 20.95
C LEU A 236 6.04 3.00 22.07
N SER A 237 6.18 2.52 23.30
CA SER A 237 5.56 3.11 24.50
C SER A 237 6.60 3.34 25.60
N GLY A 238 6.39 4.37 26.41
CA GLY A 238 7.24 4.69 27.57
C GLY A 238 8.57 5.39 27.24
N CYS A 239 8.97 5.47 25.98
CA CYS A 239 10.15 6.21 25.54
C CYS A 239 9.98 6.74 24.11
N LYS A 240 10.90 7.57 23.65
CA LYS A 240 11.00 7.99 22.25
C LYS A 240 12.07 7.16 21.53
N ALA A 241 11.83 6.88 20.27
CA ALA A 241 12.89 6.32 19.42
C ALA A 241 13.99 7.37 19.22
N PRO A 242 15.26 6.98 19.29
CA PRO A 242 16.38 7.92 19.12
C PRO A 242 16.70 8.23 17.65
N PHE A 243 15.80 7.88 16.72
CA PHE A 243 16.02 7.97 15.29
C PHE A 243 15.25 9.11 14.66
N THR A 244 15.83 9.66 13.59
CA THR A 244 15.25 10.72 12.76
C THR A 244 14.88 10.23 11.36
N SER A 245 15.41 9.06 10.98
CA SER A 245 15.18 8.40 9.70
C SER A 245 14.40 7.09 9.89
N LEU A 246 13.86 6.55 8.80
CA LEU A 246 13.30 5.21 8.79
C LEU A 246 14.43 4.17 8.80
N ILE A 247 14.34 3.14 9.63
CA ILE A 247 15.38 2.11 9.74
C ILE A 247 14.81 0.76 9.28
N TYR A 248 15.39 0.21 8.23
CA TYR A 248 15.04 -1.06 7.65
C TYR A 248 16.23 -2.00 7.68
N PRO A 249 16.14 -3.18 8.29
CA PRO A 249 17.20 -4.16 8.15
C PRO A 249 17.35 -4.60 6.69
N ALA A 250 18.57 -4.95 6.28
CA ALA A 250 18.79 -5.62 5.01
C ALA A 250 17.97 -6.91 4.95
N PRO A 251 17.44 -7.30 3.77
CA PRO A 251 16.72 -8.56 3.63
C PRO A 251 17.58 -9.75 4.05
N GLU A 252 16.99 -10.67 4.82
CA GLU A 252 17.56 -11.97 5.19
C GLU A 252 16.80 -13.08 4.45
N GLU A 253 17.35 -14.30 4.41
CA GLU A 253 16.65 -15.46 3.81
C GLU A 253 15.27 -15.71 4.43
N ALA A 254 15.10 -15.36 5.70
CA ALA A 254 13.83 -15.49 6.44
C ALA A 254 12.82 -14.35 6.20
N GLY A 255 13.16 -13.34 5.39
CA GLY A 255 12.27 -12.22 5.08
C GLY A 255 12.90 -10.84 5.25
N LEU A 256 12.08 -9.79 5.19
CA LEU A 256 12.52 -8.38 5.22
C LEU A 256 12.88 -7.85 6.62
N GLY A 257 12.74 -8.66 7.67
CA GLY A 257 12.93 -8.22 9.05
C GLY A 257 11.85 -7.23 9.53
N VAL A 258 11.99 -6.75 10.76
CA VAL A 258 11.08 -5.78 11.37
C VAL A 258 11.59 -4.37 11.12
N HIS A 259 10.82 -3.58 10.40
CA HIS A 259 11.15 -2.18 10.09
C HIS A 259 10.79 -1.26 11.25
N LEU A 260 11.56 -0.20 11.45
CA LEU A 260 11.18 0.95 12.25
C LEU A 260 10.73 2.07 11.30
N THR A 261 9.51 2.54 11.48
CA THR A 261 8.97 3.69 10.78
C THR A 261 8.61 4.78 11.78
N LEU A 262 8.75 6.02 11.36
CA LEU A 262 8.30 7.19 12.12
C LEU A 262 7.08 7.78 11.42
N ASP A 263 6.08 8.16 12.19
CA ASP A 263 4.97 8.94 11.65
C ASP A 263 5.33 10.45 11.58
N LEU A 264 4.40 11.26 11.14
CA LEU A 264 4.61 12.72 11.03
C LEU A 264 4.86 13.40 12.37
N ALA A 265 4.43 12.81 13.49
CA ALA A 265 4.70 13.29 14.83
C ALA A 265 6.03 12.75 15.41
N GLY A 266 6.73 11.86 14.69
CA GLY A 266 7.96 11.21 15.14
C GLY A 266 7.73 10.02 16.08
N GLN A 267 6.50 9.48 16.14
CA GLN A 267 6.21 8.28 16.89
C GLN A 267 6.71 7.05 16.11
N ALA A 268 7.42 6.16 16.80
CA ALA A 268 7.95 4.96 16.19
C ALA A 268 6.91 3.83 16.15
N ARG A 269 6.86 3.17 15.00
CA ARG A 269 6.11 1.94 14.73
C ARG A 269 7.05 0.87 14.22
N PHE A 270 6.84 -0.35 14.65
CA PHE A 270 7.62 -1.52 14.23
C PHE A 270 6.74 -2.47 13.44
N GLY A 271 7.28 -2.98 12.33
CA GLY A 271 6.55 -3.87 11.44
C GLY A 271 6.47 -3.35 9.99
N PRO A 272 5.65 -4.03 9.18
CA PRO A 272 4.86 -5.20 9.56
C PRO A 272 5.67 -6.48 9.63
N ASP A 273 5.11 -7.50 10.31
CA ASP A 273 5.49 -8.89 10.11
C ASP A 273 4.69 -9.52 8.95
N VAL A 274 4.78 -10.84 8.82
CA VAL A 274 4.05 -11.63 7.83
C VAL A 274 3.25 -12.71 8.54
N GLU A 275 1.93 -12.70 8.33
CA GLU A 275 0.99 -13.69 8.84
C GLU A 275 -0.02 -14.02 7.76
N TRP A 276 -0.01 -15.26 7.25
CA TRP A 276 -1.00 -15.73 6.30
C TRP A 276 -2.28 -16.10 7.06
N ILE A 277 -3.42 -15.62 6.57
CA ILE A 277 -4.73 -15.81 7.18
C ILE A 277 -5.76 -16.19 6.12
N ASP A 278 -6.77 -16.97 6.52
CA ASP A 278 -7.86 -17.42 5.63
C ASP A 278 -9.05 -16.44 5.63
N GLU A 279 -9.21 -15.70 6.72
CA GLU A 279 -10.32 -14.76 6.93
C GLU A 279 -9.80 -13.37 7.32
N ILE A 280 -10.56 -12.34 6.96
CA ILE A 280 -10.24 -10.95 7.32
C ILE A 280 -10.37 -10.78 8.83
N ASN A 281 -9.25 -10.61 9.52
CA ASN A 281 -9.16 -10.37 10.96
C ASN A 281 -8.04 -9.36 11.23
N TYR A 282 -8.38 -8.26 11.89
CA TYR A 282 -7.47 -7.16 12.20
C TYR A 282 -6.92 -7.19 13.64
N ASP A 283 -7.21 -8.21 14.43
CA ASP A 283 -6.69 -8.34 15.79
C ASP A 283 -5.18 -8.56 15.79
N VAL A 284 -4.47 -7.88 16.67
CA VAL A 284 -3.02 -8.02 16.86
C VAL A 284 -2.76 -8.88 18.07
N ASP A 285 -2.10 -10.04 17.88
CA ASP A 285 -1.71 -10.91 19.00
C ASP A 285 -0.54 -10.29 19.78
N PRO A 286 -0.72 -9.91 21.06
CA PRO A 286 0.35 -9.31 21.87
C PRO A 286 1.61 -10.17 21.99
N LYS A 287 1.49 -11.48 21.92
CA LYS A 287 2.63 -12.43 22.05
C LYS A 287 3.60 -12.39 20.88
N ARG A 288 3.14 -11.93 19.71
CA ARG A 288 4.02 -11.79 18.53
C ARG A 288 5.09 -10.74 18.71
N SER A 289 4.95 -9.82 19.70
CA SER A 289 5.96 -8.81 20.04
C SER A 289 7.32 -9.41 20.41
N ASP A 290 7.37 -10.64 20.93
CA ASP A 290 8.63 -11.30 21.32
C ASP A 290 9.59 -11.43 20.13
N SER A 291 9.08 -11.78 18.95
CA SER A 291 9.87 -11.85 17.72
C SER A 291 10.36 -10.48 17.26
N PHE A 292 9.59 -9.43 17.52
CA PHE A 292 9.96 -8.05 17.19
C PHE A 292 11.12 -7.56 18.02
N TYR A 293 11.15 -7.85 19.34
CA TYR A 293 12.30 -7.51 20.19
C TYR A 293 13.59 -8.11 19.67
N ALA A 294 13.58 -9.39 19.31
CA ALA A 294 14.76 -10.07 18.78
C ALA A 294 15.25 -9.46 17.47
N ALA A 295 14.33 -9.12 16.56
CA ALA A 295 14.66 -8.55 15.27
C ALA A 295 15.15 -7.09 15.39
N VAL A 296 14.46 -6.25 16.17
CA VAL A 296 14.79 -4.83 16.31
C VAL A 296 16.10 -4.64 17.05
N ARG A 297 16.39 -5.45 18.07
CA ARG A 297 17.65 -5.37 18.84
C ARG A 297 18.90 -5.72 18.03
N LYS A 298 18.77 -6.31 16.86
CA LYS A 298 19.90 -6.47 15.93
C LYS A 298 20.45 -5.11 15.51
N TYR A 299 19.59 -4.13 15.22
CA TYR A 299 19.97 -2.79 14.78
C TYR A 299 19.79 -1.70 15.84
N TRP A 300 18.91 -1.91 16.84
CA TRP A 300 18.72 -1.03 17.99
C TRP A 300 18.80 -1.80 19.31
N PRO A 301 20.02 -2.09 19.82
CA PRO A 301 20.22 -2.84 21.08
C PRO A 301 19.58 -2.16 22.30
N GLY A 302 19.43 -0.84 22.26
CA GLY A 302 18.83 -0.02 23.33
C GLY A 302 17.31 -0.09 23.44
N LEU A 303 16.61 -0.90 22.61
CA LEU A 303 15.15 -1.06 22.73
C LEU A 303 14.78 -1.61 24.12
N PRO A 304 14.04 -0.83 24.95
CA PRO A 304 13.70 -1.27 26.31
C PRO A 304 12.74 -2.47 26.31
N ASP A 305 12.81 -3.27 27.35
CA ASP A 305 11.85 -4.35 27.59
C ASP A 305 10.45 -3.78 27.81
N ASN A 306 9.41 -4.52 27.40
CA ASN A 306 8.00 -4.17 27.56
C ASN A 306 7.57 -2.83 26.92
N SER A 307 8.39 -2.29 26.00
CA SER A 307 8.11 -1.01 25.33
C SER A 307 7.28 -1.16 24.06
N LEU A 308 7.11 -2.36 23.51
CA LEU A 308 6.31 -2.63 22.33
C LEU A 308 4.86 -2.97 22.74
N GLN A 309 3.93 -2.14 22.31
CA GLN A 309 2.49 -2.35 22.54
C GLN A 309 1.80 -2.67 21.21
N PRO A 310 0.81 -3.60 21.19
CA PRO A 310 0.01 -3.83 20.00
C PRO A 310 -0.55 -2.52 19.45
N GLY A 311 -0.30 -2.27 18.18
CA GLY A 311 -0.82 -1.12 17.46
C GLY A 311 -2.03 -1.50 16.62
N TYR A 312 -1.82 -1.67 15.33
CA TYR A 312 -2.85 -2.10 14.39
C TYR A 312 -2.29 -3.17 13.45
N SER A 313 -3.16 -3.78 12.66
CA SER A 313 -2.75 -4.65 11.56
C SER A 313 -3.34 -4.17 10.24
N GLY A 314 -2.66 -4.51 9.15
CA GLY A 314 -3.15 -4.34 7.79
C GLY A 314 -3.17 -5.67 7.07
N ILE A 315 -4.08 -5.84 6.11
CA ILE A 315 -4.19 -7.05 5.31
C ILE A 315 -3.87 -6.71 3.86
N ARG A 316 -2.96 -7.47 3.28
CA ARG A 316 -2.53 -7.33 1.88
C ARG A 316 -3.14 -8.45 1.06
N PRO A 317 -3.92 -8.14 0.01
CA PRO A 317 -4.34 -9.16 -0.95
C PRO A 317 -3.13 -9.55 -1.80
N LYS A 318 -2.71 -10.81 -1.76
CA LYS A 318 -1.63 -11.36 -2.56
C LYS A 318 -2.15 -12.36 -3.57
N ILE A 319 -1.62 -12.31 -4.79
CA ILE A 319 -1.94 -13.28 -5.85
C ILE A 319 -0.96 -14.45 -5.89
N GLN A 320 0.15 -14.36 -5.15
CA GLN A 320 1.02 -15.52 -4.90
C GLN A 320 0.62 -16.24 -3.61
N ALA A 321 0.75 -17.55 -3.60
CA ALA A 321 0.57 -18.36 -2.40
C ALA A 321 1.74 -18.22 -1.41
N PRO A 322 1.57 -18.63 -0.14
CA PRO A 322 2.67 -18.71 0.81
C PRO A 322 3.87 -19.51 0.25
N GLY A 323 5.07 -18.92 0.32
CA GLY A 323 6.30 -19.54 -0.18
C GLY A 323 6.58 -19.36 -1.67
N GLU A 324 5.66 -18.79 -2.43
CA GLU A 324 5.91 -18.45 -3.83
C GLU A 324 6.62 -17.09 -3.98
N PRO A 325 7.36 -16.90 -5.08
CA PRO A 325 7.99 -15.61 -5.39
C PRO A 325 6.95 -14.49 -5.51
N ALA A 326 7.38 -13.28 -5.18
CA ALA A 326 6.53 -12.09 -5.32
C ALA A 326 6.11 -11.87 -6.78
N THR A 327 4.84 -11.60 -6.99
CA THR A 327 4.25 -11.30 -8.30
C THR A 327 4.16 -9.79 -8.54
N ASP A 328 3.99 -9.40 -9.80
CA ASP A 328 3.73 -8.00 -10.17
C ASP A 328 2.25 -7.62 -9.99
N TYR A 329 1.90 -6.36 -10.25
CA TYR A 329 0.51 -5.92 -10.32
C TYR A 329 -0.22 -6.59 -11.49
N VAL A 330 -1.46 -6.98 -11.24
CA VAL A 330 -2.39 -7.43 -12.28
C VAL A 330 -3.42 -6.33 -12.49
N ILE A 331 -3.40 -5.76 -13.69
CA ILE A 331 -4.38 -4.77 -14.15
C ILE A 331 -5.01 -5.35 -15.41
N GLN A 332 -6.29 -5.65 -15.34
CA GLN A 332 -7.06 -6.15 -16.46
C GLN A 332 -8.02 -5.07 -16.94
N GLY A 333 -8.11 -4.92 -18.24
CA GLY A 333 -8.91 -3.88 -18.85
C GLY A 333 -9.88 -4.38 -19.91
N PRO A 334 -10.61 -3.49 -20.61
CA PRO A 334 -11.61 -3.86 -21.62
C PRO A 334 -11.08 -4.74 -22.75
N ARG A 335 -9.79 -4.66 -23.07
CA ARG A 335 -9.16 -5.52 -24.09
C ARG A 335 -9.05 -6.98 -23.64
N ASP A 336 -9.06 -7.22 -22.32
CA ASP A 336 -8.91 -8.55 -21.73
C ASP A 336 -10.28 -9.23 -21.54
N HIS A 337 -11.32 -8.47 -21.21
CA HIS A 337 -12.63 -9.00 -20.82
C HIS A 337 -13.81 -8.02 -20.88
N GLY A 338 -13.65 -6.83 -21.46
CA GLY A 338 -14.72 -5.83 -21.56
C GLY A 338 -14.96 -4.98 -20.30
N ILE A 339 -14.32 -5.32 -19.16
CA ILE A 339 -14.41 -4.57 -17.88
C ILE A 339 -13.02 -4.09 -17.49
N CYS A 340 -12.94 -2.87 -16.93
CA CYS A 340 -11.72 -2.42 -16.29
C CYS A 340 -11.68 -2.95 -14.85
N LEU A 341 -10.81 -3.93 -14.58
CA LEU A 341 -10.57 -4.52 -13.28
C LEU A 341 -9.17 -4.12 -12.82
N LEU A 342 -9.11 -3.45 -11.68
CA LEU A 342 -7.86 -3.14 -11.02
C LEU A 342 -7.66 -4.10 -9.85
N TYR A 343 -6.73 -5.03 -9.98
CA TYR A 343 -6.22 -5.79 -8.85
C TYR A 343 -5.07 -5.03 -8.23
N THR A 344 -5.28 -4.54 -7.01
CA THR A 344 -4.20 -3.92 -6.27
C THR A 344 -3.35 -5.00 -5.63
N SER A 345 -2.15 -5.15 -6.12
CA SER A 345 -1.14 -5.92 -5.41
C SER A 345 -0.72 -5.19 -4.14
N PRO A 346 -0.27 -5.97 -3.18
CA PRO A 346 0.15 -5.51 -1.88
C PRO A 346 1.29 -4.50 -1.90
N SER A 347 1.48 -3.89 -0.73
CA SER A 347 2.60 -3.01 -0.41
C SER A 347 3.94 -3.50 -0.99
N PRO A 348 4.79 -2.57 -1.43
CA PRO A 348 6.16 -2.83 -1.91
C PRO A 348 7.05 -3.68 -1.02
N ARG A 349 6.69 -3.88 0.21
CA ARG A 349 7.44 -4.66 1.20
C ARG A 349 7.26 -6.16 1.11
N ASP A 350 6.46 -6.61 0.19
CA ASP A 350 5.98 -7.98 0.13
C ASP A 350 6.69 -8.80 -0.94
N SER A 351 7.81 -8.31 -1.40
CA SER A 351 8.71 -9.01 -2.33
C SER A 351 9.93 -9.55 -1.62
#